data_1d4fd65ea8656c85a5f71b75417a6425
#
_entry.id   1d4fd65ea8656c85a5f71b75417a6425
#
_cell.length_a   1.000
_cell.length_b   1.000
_cell.length_c   1.000
_cell.angle_alpha   90.00
_cell.angle_beta   90.00
_cell.angle_gamma   90.00
#
_symmetry.space_group_name_H-M   'P 1'
#
loop_
_entity.id
_entity.type
_entity.pdbx_description
1 polymer ?
#
loop_
_entity_poly.entity_id
_entity_poly.type
_entity_poly.pdbx_seq_one_letter_code
_entity_poly.pdbx_strand_id
1 'polypeptide(L)'
;TVHASGGLEMLRAIKKRAKKTNKNLKILGVTILTSLNNKSLKRIGYTKNIRQIVLKQASLIKKSGCDGIVCSAHEAKDVSKKFKNLFIVTPGIRLPNDKSNDQSRVMTPLNAFKNNVSGIVIGRSITKNDIKKNIKKLINHLNQ
;
A
#
# COMPACT_ATOMS: atom_id res chain seq x y z
N THR A 1 -9.23 6.69 1.05
CA THR A 1 -7.87 6.78 0.44
C THR A 1 -7.79 7.98 -0.49
N VAL A 2 -6.60 8.56 -0.63
CA VAL A 2 -6.31 9.72 -1.47
C VAL A 2 -4.91 9.61 -2.10
N HIS A 3 -4.76 9.96 -3.37
CA HIS A 3 -3.44 9.87 -4.03
C HIS A 3 -2.48 10.94 -3.52
N ALA A 4 -1.27 10.53 -3.13
CA ALA A 4 -0.23 11.44 -2.62
C ALA A 4 0.36 12.35 -3.72
N SER A 5 0.17 12.00 -4.99
CA SER A 5 0.57 12.83 -6.14
C SER A 5 -0.15 14.18 -6.21
N GLY A 6 -1.29 14.34 -5.52
CA GLY A 6 -1.98 15.62 -5.39
C GLY A 6 -1.25 16.64 -4.50
N GLY A 7 -0.15 16.26 -3.85
CA GLY A 7 0.71 17.16 -3.08
C GLY A 7 0.27 17.39 -1.64
N LEU A 8 1.10 18.14 -0.93
CA LEU A 8 0.96 18.34 0.52
C LEU A 8 -0.31 19.10 0.89
N GLU A 9 -0.66 20.12 0.12
CA GLU A 9 -1.80 20.99 0.43
C GLU A 9 -3.13 20.24 0.28
N MET A 10 -3.27 19.43 -0.78
CA MET A 10 -4.45 18.57 -0.96
C MET A 10 -4.58 17.57 0.19
N LEU A 11 -3.49 16.91 0.59
CA LEU A 11 -3.49 15.94 1.70
C LEU A 11 -3.88 16.61 3.02
N ARG A 12 -3.37 17.81 3.31
CA ARG A 12 -3.73 18.60 4.49
C ARG A 12 -5.20 19.00 4.49
N ALA A 13 -5.70 19.50 3.36
CA ALA A 13 -7.10 19.91 3.21
C ALA A 13 -8.06 18.73 3.48
N ILE A 14 -7.79 17.56 2.90
CA ILE A 14 -8.58 16.33 3.10
C ILE A 14 -8.54 15.89 4.56
N LYS A 15 -7.34 15.86 5.17
CA LYS A 15 -7.20 15.47 6.59
C LYS A 15 -7.94 16.42 7.51
N LYS A 16 -7.85 17.74 7.28
CA LYS A 16 -8.59 18.77 8.01
C LYS A 16 -10.11 18.57 7.86
N ARG A 17 -10.60 18.33 6.64
CA ARG A 17 -12.03 18.10 6.37
C ARG A 17 -12.51 16.82 7.06
N ALA A 18 -11.77 15.71 6.92
CA ALA A 18 -12.10 14.43 7.55
C ALA A 18 -12.25 14.59 9.07
N LYS A 19 -11.29 15.26 9.73
CA LYS A 19 -11.33 15.50 11.17
C LYS A 19 -12.55 16.31 11.62
N LYS A 20 -13.01 17.26 10.78
CA LYS A 20 -14.22 18.05 11.06
C LYS A 20 -15.50 17.23 10.91
N THR A 21 -15.55 16.36 9.90
CA THR A 21 -16.77 15.60 9.58
C THR A 21 -16.90 14.34 10.44
N ASN A 22 -15.80 13.61 10.65
CA ASN A 22 -15.77 12.41 11.48
C ASN A 22 -14.36 12.23 12.07
N LYS A 23 -14.22 12.44 13.39
CA LYS A 23 -12.94 12.35 14.10
C LYS A 23 -12.28 10.96 14.01
N ASN A 24 -13.07 9.91 13.81
CA ASN A 24 -12.60 8.53 13.73
C ASN A 24 -12.16 8.13 12.32
N LEU A 25 -12.47 8.95 11.30
CA LEU A 25 -12.11 8.66 9.92
C LEU A 25 -10.60 8.74 9.71
N LYS A 26 -10.01 7.62 9.31
CA LYS A 26 -8.58 7.53 8.98
C LYS A 26 -8.35 7.81 7.50
N ILE A 27 -7.36 8.64 7.20
CA ILE A 27 -6.97 8.99 5.84
C ILE A 27 -5.66 8.29 5.49
N LEU A 28 -5.69 7.50 4.41
CA LEU A 28 -4.52 6.80 3.88
C LEU A 28 -4.09 7.46 2.56
N GLY A 29 -2.82 7.86 2.49
CA GLY A 29 -2.21 8.37 1.25
C GLY A 29 -1.77 7.23 0.34
N VAL A 30 -2.28 7.20 -0.89
CA VAL A 30 -1.89 6.21 -1.90
C VAL A 30 -0.65 6.69 -2.64
N THR A 31 0.38 5.86 -2.67
CA THR A 31 1.62 6.12 -3.40
C THR A 31 1.58 5.55 -4.82
N ILE A 32 2.67 4.99 -5.30
CA ILE A 32 2.75 4.39 -6.65
C ILE A 32 1.98 3.06 -6.68
N LEU A 33 1.13 2.92 -7.70
CA LEU A 33 0.32 1.72 -7.91
C LEU A 33 1.21 0.48 -8.12
N THR A 34 0.80 -0.66 -7.57
CA THR A 34 1.55 -1.94 -7.66
C THR A 34 1.54 -2.56 -9.05
N SER A 35 0.69 -2.08 -9.97
CA SER A 35 0.71 -2.43 -11.38
C SER A 35 1.85 -1.75 -12.17
N LEU A 36 2.42 -0.65 -11.65
CA LEU A 36 3.50 0.07 -12.30
C LEU A 36 4.87 -0.51 -11.93
N ASN A 37 5.74 -0.59 -12.93
CA ASN A 37 7.18 -0.85 -12.80
C ASN A 37 7.99 0.39 -13.16
N ASN A 38 9.32 0.35 -13.00
CA ASN A 38 10.16 1.51 -13.30
C ASN A 38 10.08 1.97 -14.77
N LYS A 39 9.87 1.05 -15.72
CA LYS A 39 9.72 1.39 -17.15
C LYS A 39 8.40 2.16 -17.39
N SER A 40 7.29 1.67 -16.84
CA SER A 40 5.99 2.35 -16.91
C SER A 40 6.05 3.73 -16.26
N LEU A 41 6.74 3.82 -15.12
CA LEU A 41 6.88 5.06 -14.38
C LEU A 41 7.63 6.15 -15.18
N LYS A 42 8.71 5.76 -15.89
CA LYS A 42 9.42 6.66 -16.80
C LYS A 42 8.52 7.15 -17.95
N ARG A 43 7.68 6.29 -18.52
CA ARG A 43 6.75 6.65 -19.61
C ARG A 43 5.73 7.70 -19.21
N ILE A 44 5.35 7.78 -17.95
CA ILE A 44 4.42 8.79 -17.42
C ILE A 44 5.14 9.99 -16.78
N GLY A 45 6.42 10.20 -17.12
CA GLY A 45 7.16 11.42 -16.80
C GLY A 45 7.95 11.42 -15.49
N TYR A 46 8.04 10.31 -14.78
CA TYR A 46 8.87 10.26 -13.57
C TYR A 46 10.33 9.95 -13.90
N THR A 47 11.24 10.77 -13.39
CA THR A 47 12.70 10.59 -13.56
C THR A 47 13.33 9.69 -12.50
N LYS A 48 12.70 9.60 -11.32
CA LYS A 48 13.18 8.81 -10.19
C LYS A 48 12.58 7.39 -10.21
N ASN A 49 13.28 6.44 -9.56
CA ASN A 49 12.76 5.09 -9.41
C ASN A 49 11.61 5.01 -8.38
N ILE A 50 10.86 3.90 -8.41
CA ILE A 50 9.69 3.70 -7.56
C ILE A 50 10.00 3.93 -6.08
N ARG A 51 11.08 3.32 -5.56
CA ARG A 51 11.47 3.44 -4.15
C ARG A 51 11.68 4.90 -3.72
N GLN A 52 12.37 5.67 -4.53
CA GLN A 52 12.63 7.10 -4.25
C GLN A 52 11.33 7.91 -4.23
N ILE A 53 10.42 7.65 -5.18
CA ILE A 53 9.14 8.36 -5.26
C ILE A 53 8.24 7.97 -4.09
N VAL A 54 8.14 6.67 -3.77
CA VAL A 54 7.36 6.21 -2.62
C VAL A 54 7.84 6.85 -1.32
N LEU A 55 9.15 6.93 -1.08
CA LEU A 55 9.69 7.58 0.11
C LEU A 55 9.42 9.10 0.13
N LYS A 56 9.48 9.77 -1.02
CA LYS A 56 9.09 11.19 -1.14
C LYS A 56 7.61 11.39 -0.83
N GLN A 57 6.75 10.57 -1.41
CA GLN A 57 5.29 10.61 -1.15
C GLN A 57 4.96 10.26 0.30
N ALA A 58 5.64 9.27 0.91
CA ALA A 58 5.50 8.94 2.32
C ALA A 58 5.86 10.14 3.23
N SER A 59 6.87 10.91 2.87
CA SER A 59 7.21 12.17 3.58
C SER A 59 6.07 13.19 3.51
N LEU A 60 5.44 13.37 2.34
CA LEU A 60 4.28 14.27 2.20
C LEU A 60 3.08 13.79 3.03
N ILE A 61 2.78 12.49 2.98
CA ILE A 61 1.73 11.85 3.76
C ILE A 61 1.95 12.08 5.27
N LYS A 62 3.18 11.84 5.76
CA LYS A 62 3.53 12.07 7.16
C LYS A 62 3.39 13.54 7.56
N LYS A 63 3.92 14.46 6.74
CA LYS A 63 3.85 15.92 6.97
C LYS A 63 2.42 16.48 6.91
N SER A 64 1.51 15.82 6.19
CA SER A 64 0.10 16.23 6.10
C SER A 64 -0.73 15.83 7.32
N GLY A 65 -0.21 14.96 8.19
CA GLY A 65 -0.94 14.40 9.32
C GLY A 65 -1.92 13.28 8.93
N CYS A 66 -1.82 12.72 7.71
CA CYS A 66 -2.58 11.52 7.35
C CYS A 66 -2.16 10.33 8.21
N ASP A 67 -3.09 9.40 8.43
CA ASP A 67 -2.96 8.31 9.41
C ASP A 67 -2.14 7.14 8.89
N GLY A 68 -2.06 6.99 7.58
CA GLY A 68 -1.34 5.88 6.99
C GLY A 68 -1.06 6.04 5.51
N ILE A 69 -0.51 5.00 4.94
CA ILE A 69 0.00 4.95 3.58
C ILE A 69 -0.42 3.65 2.89
N VAL A 70 -0.71 3.73 1.60
CA VAL A 70 -0.86 2.57 0.73
C VAL A 70 0.37 2.50 -0.17
N CYS A 71 1.18 1.45 0.00
CA CYS A 71 2.37 1.17 -0.82
C CYS A 71 2.56 -0.33 -1.02
N SER A 72 3.43 -0.73 -1.96
CA SER A 72 3.78 -2.15 -2.11
C SER A 72 4.56 -2.66 -0.89
N ALA A 73 4.43 -3.95 -0.60
CA ALA A 73 5.21 -4.62 0.44
C ALA A 73 6.74 -4.55 0.20
N HIS A 74 7.18 -4.33 -1.04
CA HIS A 74 8.59 -4.14 -1.38
C HIS A 74 9.17 -2.87 -0.76
N GLU A 75 8.38 -1.79 -0.63
CA GLU A 75 8.81 -0.52 -0.03
C GLU A 75 8.42 -0.39 1.45
N ALA A 76 7.54 -1.26 1.96
CA ALA A 76 6.97 -1.15 3.31
C ALA A 76 8.04 -1.13 4.42
N LYS A 77 9.09 -1.96 4.30
CA LYS A 77 10.20 -2.00 5.25
C LYS A 77 10.96 -0.66 5.33
N ASP A 78 11.22 -0.02 4.19
CA ASP A 78 11.88 1.29 4.16
C ASP A 78 10.98 2.40 4.74
N VAL A 79 9.69 2.35 4.38
CA VAL A 79 8.69 3.30 4.88
C VAL A 79 8.55 3.18 6.40
N SER A 80 8.42 1.96 6.95
CA SER A 80 8.28 1.75 8.39
C SER A 80 9.50 2.19 9.19
N LYS A 81 10.70 1.98 8.64
CA LYS A 81 11.96 2.44 9.26
C LYS A 81 12.05 3.96 9.31
N LYS A 82 11.70 4.64 8.21
CA LYS A 82 11.89 6.08 8.06
C LYS A 82 10.74 6.91 8.63
N PHE A 83 9.51 6.40 8.57
CA PHE A 83 8.30 7.13 8.98
C PHE A 83 7.53 6.34 10.04
N LYS A 84 7.99 6.42 11.27
CA LYS A 84 7.33 5.79 12.42
C LYS A 84 5.86 6.20 12.54
N ASN A 85 5.01 5.28 13.01
CA ASN A 85 3.58 5.51 13.29
C ASN A 85 2.71 5.82 12.05
N LEU A 86 3.11 5.40 10.84
CA LEU A 86 2.21 5.31 9.70
C LEU A 86 1.59 3.92 9.63
N PHE A 87 0.26 3.84 9.54
CA PHE A 87 -0.43 2.58 9.26
C PHE A 87 -0.20 2.18 7.80
N ILE A 88 0.52 1.10 7.57
CA ILE A 88 0.94 0.67 6.22
C ILE A 88 -0.03 -0.38 5.70
N VAL A 89 -0.77 -0.05 4.64
CA VAL A 89 -1.67 -0.96 3.92
C VAL A 89 -1.05 -1.33 2.59
N THR A 90 -1.02 -2.62 2.29
CA THR A 90 -0.34 -3.14 1.10
C THR A 90 -1.28 -3.96 0.22
N PRO A 91 -1.58 -3.47 -1.00
CA PRO A 91 -2.16 -4.26 -2.07
C PRO A 91 -1.10 -5.08 -2.82
N GLY A 92 -1.54 -5.82 -3.85
CA GLY A 92 -0.63 -6.66 -4.63
C GLY A 92 -0.25 -7.95 -3.91
N ILE A 93 -1.09 -8.41 -2.99
CA ILE A 93 -0.88 -9.64 -2.25
C ILE A 93 -1.47 -10.83 -3.00
N ARG A 94 -0.70 -11.92 -3.06
CA ARG A 94 -1.08 -13.19 -3.69
C ARG A 94 -0.75 -14.35 -2.77
N LEU A 95 -1.62 -15.34 -2.73
CA LEU A 95 -1.29 -16.61 -2.08
C LEU A 95 -0.17 -17.32 -2.87
N PRO A 96 0.61 -18.20 -2.23
CA PRO A 96 1.60 -19.00 -2.95
C PRO A 96 0.97 -19.72 -4.15
N ASN A 97 1.69 -19.76 -5.27
CA ASN A 97 1.29 -20.34 -6.55
C ASN A 97 0.17 -19.61 -7.32
N ASP A 98 -0.33 -18.48 -6.84
CA ASP A 98 -1.26 -17.65 -7.58
C ASP A 98 -0.57 -16.86 -8.71
N LYS A 99 -1.27 -16.70 -9.84
CA LYS A 99 -0.79 -15.84 -10.94
C LYS A 99 -0.78 -14.37 -10.53
N SER A 100 0.28 -13.64 -10.92
CA SER A 100 0.40 -12.19 -10.68
C SER A 100 -0.63 -11.37 -11.46
N ASN A 101 -1.05 -11.84 -12.65
CA ASN A 101 -1.91 -11.14 -13.60
C ASN A 101 -1.34 -9.76 -13.99
N ASP A 102 -2.12 -8.68 -13.78
CA ASP A 102 -1.76 -7.29 -14.04
C ASP A 102 -0.83 -6.66 -12.98
N GLN A 103 -0.57 -7.37 -11.88
CA GLN A 103 0.28 -6.85 -10.80
C GLN A 103 1.74 -7.13 -11.09
N SER A 104 2.54 -6.08 -11.29
CA SER A 104 3.98 -6.19 -11.53
C SER A 104 4.79 -6.44 -10.25
N ARG A 105 4.22 -6.14 -9.08
CA ARG A 105 4.90 -6.17 -7.79
C ARG A 105 4.03 -6.88 -6.76
N VAL A 106 4.13 -8.20 -6.73
CA VAL A 106 3.37 -9.06 -5.81
C VAL A 106 4.23 -9.58 -4.68
N MET A 107 3.58 -9.92 -3.56
CA MET A 107 4.21 -10.55 -2.41
C MET A 107 3.21 -11.47 -1.71
N THR A 108 3.71 -12.51 -1.02
CA THR A 108 2.85 -13.38 -0.20
C THR A 108 2.43 -12.68 1.09
N PRO A 109 1.29 -13.06 1.71
CA PRO A 109 0.81 -12.48 2.95
C PRO A 109 1.87 -12.48 4.06
N LEU A 110 2.48 -13.63 4.33
CA LEU A 110 3.48 -13.79 5.38
C LEU A 110 4.69 -12.87 5.16
N ASN A 111 5.21 -12.81 3.92
CA ASN A 111 6.35 -11.95 3.60
C ASN A 111 6.00 -10.47 3.67
N ALA A 112 4.76 -10.08 3.37
CA ALA A 112 4.30 -8.71 3.56
C ALA A 112 4.38 -8.31 5.04
N PHE A 113 3.86 -9.13 5.96
CA PHE A 113 3.94 -8.85 7.39
C PHE A 113 5.40 -8.86 7.91
N LYS A 114 6.28 -9.71 7.40
CA LYS A 114 7.73 -9.65 7.70
C LYS A 114 8.39 -8.34 7.26
N ASN A 115 7.76 -7.59 6.34
CA ASN A 115 8.19 -6.25 5.92
C ASN A 115 7.50 -5.10 6.69
N ASN A 116 6.96 -5.37 7.89
CA ASN A 116 6.29 -4.40 8.76
C ASN A 116 5.03 -3.75 8.16
N VAL A 117 4.28 -4.50 7.37
CA VAL A 117 2.95 -4.10 6.89
C VAL A 117 1.94 -4.20 8.04
N SER A 118 1.09 -3.19 8.20
CA SER A 118 0.04 -3.17 9.23
C SER A 118 -1.24 -3.86 8.78
N GLY A 119 -1.49 -3.88 7.46
CA GLY A 119 -2.66 -4.51 6.86
C GLY A 119 -2.43 -4.83 5.39
N ILE A 120 -3.05 -5.90 4.91
CA ILE A 120 -2.94 -6.37 3.54
C ILE A 120 -4.29 -6.26 2.82
N VAL A 121 -4.25 -5.99 1.50
CA VAL A 121 -5.43 -6.05 0.63
C VAL A 121 -5.26 -7.23 -0.32
N ILE A 122 -6.10 -8.25 -0.16
CA ILE A 122 -6.12 -9.43 -1.01
C ILE A 122 -7.44 -9.45 -1.78
N GLY A 123 -7.34 -9.34 -3.09
CA GLY A 123 -8.50 -9.43 -3.99
C GLY A 123 -8.66 -10.85 -4.54
N ARG A 124 -8.28 -11.01 -5.79
CA ARG A 124 -8.54 -12.21 -6.62
C ARG A 124 -8.08 -13.54 -6.01
N SER A 125 -7.03 -13.57 -5.21
CA SER A 125 -6.61 -14.78 -4.49
C SER A 125 -7.67 -15.30 -3.52
N ILE A 126 -8.56 -14.44 -3.04
CA ILE A 126 -9.67 -14.81 -2.16
C ILE A 126 -10.98 -14.90 -2.94
N THR A 127 -11.27 -13.92 -3.81
CA THR A 127 -12.60 -13.78 -4.43
C THR A 127 -12.86 -14.70 -5.63
N LYS A 128 -11.82 -15.35 -6.18
CA LYS A 128 -11.99 -16.34 -7.27
C LYS A 128 -12.37 -17.70 -6.73
N ASN A 129 -13.31 -18.35 -7.42
CA ASN A 129 -13.78 -19.72 -7.10
C ASN A 129 -14.36 -19.82 -5.68
N ASP A 130 -13.86 -20.75 -4.88
CA ASP A 130 -14.34 -21.03 -3.51
C ASP A 130 -13.67 -20.11 -2.47
N ILE A 131 -14.41 -19.08 -2.05
CA ILE A 131 -13.95 -18.09 -1.07
C ILE A 131 -13.59 -18.74 0.26
N LYS A 132 -14.41 -19.70 0.76
CA LYS A 132 -14.16 -20.37 2.06
C LYS A 132 -12.85 -21.16 2.03
N LYS A 133 -12.61 -21.89 0.95
CA LYS A 133 -11.37 -22.65 0.73
C LYS A 133 -10.16 -21.71 0.64
N ASN A 134 -10.30 -20.58 -0.05
CA ASN A 134 -9.23 -19.60 -0.20
C ASN A 134 -8.89 -18.91 1.13
N ILE A 135 -9.88 -18.60 1.96
CA ILE A 135 -9.68 -18.07 3.31
C ILE A 135 -8.93 -19.09 4.19
N LYS A 136 -9.32 -20.38 4.15
CA LYS A 136 -8.59 -21.44 4.87
C LYS A 136 -7.12 -21.51 4.43
N LYS A 137 -6.84 -21.43 3.11
CA LYS A 137 -5.47 -21.38 2.59
C LYS A 137 -4.68 -20.16 3.12
N LEU A 138 -5.33 -18.99 3.18
CA LEU A 138 -4.71 -17.77 3.72
C LEU A 138 -4.35 -17.96 5.20
N ILE A 139 -5.29 -18.45 6.01
CA ILE A 139 -5.05 -18.71 7.45
C ILE A 139 -3.90 -19.69 7.64
N ASN A 140 -3.91 -20.82 6.93
CA ASN A 140 -2.84 -21.81 7.01
C ASN A 140 -1.48 -21.23 6.58
N HIS A 141 -1.45 -20.33 5.58
CA HIS A 141 -0.23 -19.68 5.16
C HIS A 141 0.30 -18.66 6.19
N LEU A 142 -0.56 -18.01 6.93
CA LEU A 142 -0.17 -17.05 7.98
C LEU A 142 0.30 -17.73 9.28
N ASN A 143 -0.08 -18.98 9.50
CA ASN A 143 0.30 -19.77 10.67
C ASN A 143 1.61 -20.57 10.49
N GLN A 144 2.30 -20.40 9.36
CA GLN A 144 3.65 -20.96 9.09
C GLN A 144 4.75 -20.08 9.69
#